data_bc5b47d67b01c49d3e874e68557177d1
#
_entry.id   bc5b47d67b01c49d3e874e68557177d1
#
_cell.length_a   1.000
_cell.length_b   1.000
_cell.length_c   1.000
_cell.angle_alpha   90.00
_cell.angle_beta   90.00
_cell.angle_gamma   90.00
#
_symmetry.space_group_name_H-M   'P 1'
#
loop_
_entity.id
_entity.type
_entity.pdbx_description
1 polymer ?
#
loop_
_entity_poly.entity_id
_entity_poly.type
_entity_poly.pdbx_seq_one_letter_code
_entity_poly.pdbx_strand_id
1 'polypeptide(L)'
;MLAIKGATYYFDAAGWMKTGWLELDGGWYYFNGSGARTTGWQYVGGSWYYMDTDGVMLTGKQTLGEATYFLASSGAMQTGWVRQGSEWCYYGGSGAMSTGWICPNGVWYYLGPDGVMLTG
;
A
#
# COMPACT_ATOMS: atom_id res chain seq x y z
N MET A 1 8.68 20.44 -5.27
CA MET A 1 8.51 19.64 -6.47
C MET A 1 8.05 20.51 -7.61
N LEU A 2 8.38 20.11 -8.81
CA LEU A 2 8.11 20.90 -10.02
C LEU A 2 7.26 20.10 -10.99
N ALA A 3 6.12 20.67 -11.40
CA ALA A 3 5.24 20.02 -12.39
C ALA A 3 5.59 20.47 -13.78
N ILE A 4 5.83 19.52 -14.67
CA ILE A 4 6.19 19.78 -16.07
C ILE A 4 5.37 18.84 -16.94
N LYS A 5 4.54 19.40 -17.85
CA LYS A 5 3.76 18.63 -18.82
C LYS A 5 2.95 17.49 -18.19
N GLY A 6 2.30 17.75 -17.07
CA GLY A 6 1.47 16.77 -16.40
C GLY A 6 2.20 15.81 -15.47
N ALA A 7 3.52 15.90 -15.36
CA ALA A 7 4.30 15.08 -14.42
C ALA A 7 4.96 15.96 -13.38
N THR A 8 5.22 15.39 -12.19
CA THR A 8 5.85 16.13 -11.10
C THR A 8 7.23 15.53 -10.82
N TYR A 9 8.21 16.40 -10.66
CA TYR A 9 9.61 16.02 -10.47
C TYR A 9 10.17 16.69 -9.23
N TYR A 10 11.24 16.12 -8.68
CA TYR A 10 11.97 16.71 -7.59
C TYR A 10 13.43 16.86 -7.95
N PHE A 11 13.97 18.07 -7.76
CA PHE A 11 15.39 18.35 -7.99
C PHE A 11 16.03 18.70 -6.66
N ASP A 12 17.19 18.12 -6.37
CA ASP A 12 17.91 18.45 -5.13
C ASP A 12 18.55 19.84 -5.22
N ALA A 13 19.24 20.24 -4.15
CA ALA A 13 19.84 21.58 -4.07
C ALA A 13 20.90 21.79 -5.13
N ALA A 14 21.51 20.71 -5.65
CA ALA A 14 22.51 20.80 -6.71
C ALA A 14 21.88 20.78 -8.11
N GLY A 15 20.54 20.66 -8.20
CA GLY A 15 19.83 20.63 -9.47
C GLY A 15 19.71 19.25 -10.10
N TRP A 16 20.07 18.19 -9.36
CA TRP A 16 19.95 16.82 -9.89
C TRP A 16 18.54 16.29 -9.71
N MET A 17 18.01 15.68 -10.75
CA MET A 17 16.69 15.07 -10.73
C MET A 17 16.71 13.82 -9.85
N LYS A 18 15.71 13.69 -8.97
CA LYS A 18 15.60 12.56 -8.07
C LYS A 18 14.83 11.42 -8.73
N THR A 19 15.29 10.19 -8.52
CA THR A 19 14.55 8.98 -8.85
C THR A 19 14.51 8.08 -7.62
N GLY A 20 13.56 7.14 -7.60
CA GLY A 20 13.42 6.23 -6.46
C GLY A 20 12.69 6.87 -5.29
N TRP A 21 12.93 6.31 -4.11
CA TRP A 21 12.24 6.74 -2.90
C TRP A 21 12.81 8.05 -2.35
N LEU A 22 11.90 8.91 -1.88
CA LEU A 22 12.28 10.18 -1.27
C LEU A 22 11.33 10.51 -0.14
N GLU A 23 11.87 10.87 1.04
CA GLU A 23 11.08 11.34 2.17
C GLU A 23 11.12 12.86 2.22
N LEU A 24 9.92 13.48 2.25
CA LEU A 24 9.77 14.94 2.35
C LEU A 24 8.66 15.24 3.35
N ASP A 25 8.97 16.06 4.35
CA ASP A 25 7.98 16.55 5.32
C ASP A 25 7.18 15.42 5.97
N GLY A 26 7.85 14.29 6.26
CA GLY A 26 7.20 13.15 6.89
C GLY A 26 6.44 12.22 5.96
N GLY A 27 6.44 12.49 4.66
CA GLY A 27 5.79 11.63 3.67
C GLY A 27 6.81 11.00 2.73
N TRP A 28 6.51 9.79 2.28
CA TRP A 28 7.36 9.08 1.33
C TRP A 28 6.75 9.18 -0.07
N TYR A 29 7.62 9.42 -1.05
CA TYR A 29 7.24 9.53 -2.46
C TYR A 29 8.11 8.59 -3.28
N TYR A 30 7.59 8.14 -4.41
CA TYR A 30 8.39 7.33 -5.32
C TYR A 30 8.44 7.97 -6.70
N PHE A 31 9.65 8.18 -7.20
CA PHE A 31 9.88 8.75 -8.52
C PHE A 31 10.40 7.65 -9.42
N ASN A 32 9.78 7.46 -10.58
CA ASN A 32 10.16 6.38 -11.49
C ASN A 32 11.49 6.69 -12.19
N GLY A 33 11.93 5.79 -13.06
CA GLY A 33 13.21 5.94 -13.74
C GLY A 33 13.33 7.18 -14.61
N SER A 34 12.21 7.75 -15.04
CA SER A 34 12.21 9.01 -15.79
C SER A 34 12.18 10.23 -14.88
N GLY A 35 12.11 10.00 -13.55
CA GLY A 35 12.07 11.07 -12.57
C GLY A 35 10.67 11.56 -12.23
N ALA A 36 9.63 10.98 -12.85
CA ALA A 36 8.26 11.41 -12.60
C ALA A 36 7.73 10.83 -11.31
N ARG A 37 7.07 11.68 -10.48
CA ARG A 37 6.40 11.23 -9.26
C ARG A 37 5.26 10.28 -9.62
N THR A 38 5.19 9.14 -8.91
CA THR A 38 4.17 8.14 -9.21
C THR A 38 2.97 8.29 -8.27
N THR A 39 1.81 7.78 -8.74
CA THR A 39 0.58 7.67 -7.95
C THR A 39 0.00 6.28 -8.19
N GLY A 40 -0.92 5.87 -7.30
CA GLY A 40 -1.54 4.56 -7.42
C GLY A 40 -0.60 3.44 -7.01
N TRP A 41 -0.91 2.23 -7.46
CA TRP A 41 -0.11 1.05 -7.13
C TRP A 41 1.23 1.06 -7.85
N GLN A 42 2.30 0.78 -7.08
CA GLN A 42 3.65 0.66 -7.62
C GLN A 42 4.29 -0.61 -7.09
N TYR A 43 4.87 -1.40 -7.99
CA TYR A 43 5.58 -2.63 -7.61
C TYR A 43 7.07 -2.34 -7.61
N VAL A 44 7.68 -2.36 -6.44
CA VAL A 44 9.08 -1.95 -6.27
C VAL A 44 9.79 -2.94 -5.37
N GLY A 45 10.88 -3.51 -5.86
CA GLY A 45 11.73 -4.39 -5.05
C GLY A 45 11.02 -5.63 -4.50
N GLY A 46 10.00 -6.12 -5.19
CA GLY A 46 9.28 -7.32 -4.78
C GLY A 46 8.06 -7.05 -3.92
N SER A 47 7.72 -5.80 -3.66
CA SER A 47 6.54 -5.43 -2.87
C SER A 47 5.69 -4.41 -3.58
N TRP A 48 4.39 -4.43 -3.27
CA TRP A 48 3.44 -3.44 -3.78
C TRP A 48 3.26 -2.33 -2.77
N TYR A 49 3.22 -1.10 -3.28
CA TYR A 49 3.00 0.12 -2.50
C TYR A 49 1.91 0.93 -3.16
N TYR A 50 1.21 1.74 -2.38
CA TYR A 50 0.17 2.60 -2.94
C TYR A 50 0.46 4.06 -2.60
N MET A 51 0.51 4.89 -3.65
CA MET A 51 0.71 6.34 -3.51
C MET A 51 -0.63 7.02 -3.76
N ASP A 52 -1.01 7.95 -2.90
CA ASP A 52 -2.28 8.66 -3.10
C ASP A 52 -2.16 9.66 -4.26
N THR A 53 -3.21 10.46 -4.47
CA THR A 53 -3.25 11.39 -5.60
C THR A 53 -2.20 12.49 -5.50
N ASP A 54 -1.67 12.74 -4.30
CA ASP A 54 -0.58 13.68 -4.10
C ASP A 54 0.79 12.99 -4.15
N GLY A 55 0.81 11.69 -4.42
CA GLY A 55 2.04 10.92 -4.48
C GLY A 55 2.53 10.41 -3.14
N VAL A 56 1.79 10.64 -2.05
CA VAL A 56 2.22 10.22 -0.71
C VAL A 56 1.92 8.75 -0.49
N MET A 57 2.93 7.99 -0.02
CA MET A 57 2.78 6.57 0.28
C MET A 57 1.81 6.38 1.44
N LEU A 58 0.86 5.46 1.28
CA LEU A 58 -0.11 5.11 2.32
C LEU A 58 0.39 3.94 3.15
N THR A 59 -0.04 3.89 4.41
CA THR A 59 0.22 2.78 5.32
C THR A 59 -1.06 2.42 6.06
N GLY A 60 -1.06 1.27 6.70
CA GLY A 60 -2.21 0.82 7.48
C GLY A 60 -3.30 0.22 6.62
N LYS A 61 -4.48 0.12 7.21
CA LYS A 61 -5.65 -0.44 6.54
C LYS A 61 -6.30 0.63 5.66
N GLN A 62 -6.36 0.38 4.36
CA GLN A 62 -6.86 1.35 3.39
C GLN A 62 -7.92 0.71 2.50
N THR A 63 -9.04 1.40 2.33
CA THR A 63 -10.05 0.99 1.37
C THR A 63 -9.82 1.76 0.08
N LEU A 64 -9.47 1.04 -0.98
CA LEU A 64 -9.09 1.62 -2.26
C LEU A 64 -10.01 1.05 -3.32
N GLY A 65 -10.93 1.86 -3.81
CA GLY A 65 -11.97 1.39 -4.70
C GLY A 65 -12.94 0.47 -3.95
N GLU A 66 -13.12 -0.75 -4.44
CA GLU A 66 -14.08 -1.70 -3.85
C GLU A 66 -13.43 -2.71 -2.92
N ALA A 67 -12.13 -2.59 -2.65
CA ALA A 67 -11.41 -3.55 -1.83
C ALA A 67 -10.62 -2.84 -0.74
N THR A 68 -10.37 -3.56 0.35
CA THR A 68 -9.57 -3.07 1.46
C THR A 68 -8.25 -3.83 1.49
N TYR A 69 -7.17 -3.10 1.70
CA TYR A 69 -5.81 -3.63 1.72
C TYR A 69 -5.12 -3.23 3.01
N PHE A 70 -4.12 -4.00 3.40
CA PHE A 70 -3.30 -3.63 4.54
C PHE A 70 -1.88 -3.37 4.08
N LEU A 71 -1.40 -2.16 4.38
CA LEU A 71 -0.05 -1.73 4.05
C LEU A 71 0.73 -1.62 5.36
N ALA A 72 1.86 -2.29 5.43
CA ALA A 72 2.68 -2.27 6.64
C ALA A 72 3.22 -0.86 6.89
N SER A 73 3.87 -0.67 8.04
CA SER A 73 4.47 0.64 8.34
C SER A 73 5.53 1.04 7.33
N SER A 74 6.10 0.06 6.62
CA SER A 74 7.04 0.31 5.53
C SER A 74 6.33 0.69 4.23
N GLY A 75 5.00 0.60 4.20
CA GLY A 75 4.18 0.80 3.01
C GLY A 75 3.94 -0.46 2.20
N ALA A 76 4.62 -1.56 2.49
CA ALA A 76 4.51 -2.79 1.70
C ALA A 76 3.16 -3.47 1.92
N MET A 77 2.46 -3.77 0.82
CA MET A 77 1.17 -4.48 0.87
C MET A 77 1.36 -5.87 1.47
N GLN A 78 0.47 -6.22 2.40
CA GLN A 78 0.52 -7.50 3.09
C GLN A 78 -0.52 -8.46 2.53
N THR A 79 -0.20 -9.76 2.56
CA THR A 79 -1.13 -10.84 2.20
C THR A 79 -1.14 -11.85 3.34
N GLY A 80 -2.18 -12.70 3.37
CA GLY A 80 -2.31 -13.70 4.41
C GLY A 80 -2.89 -13.11 5.67
N TRP A 81 -2.57 -13.73 6.81
CA TRP A 81 -3.09 -13.29 8.11
C TRP A 81 -2.36 -12.06 8.59
N VAL A 82 -3.12 -11.04 8.99
CA VAL A 82 -2.57 -9.81 9.57
C VAL A 82 -3.29 -9.53 10.87
N ARG A 83 -2.53 -9.35 11.94
CA ARG A 83 -3.08 -9.02 13.26
C ARG A 83 -2.93 -7.53 13.53
N GLN A 84 -4.04 -6.91 13.94
CA GLN A 84 -4.04 -5.53 14.40
C GLN A 84 -4.66 -5.50 15.78
N GLY A 85 -3.85 -5.22 16.79
CA GLY A 85 -4.31 -5.31 18.16
C GLY A 85 -4.70 -6.75 18.50
N SER A 86 -5.95 -6.98 18.86
CA SER A 86 -6.48 -8.32 19.16
C SER A 86 -7.25 -8.91 17.98
N GLU A 87 -7.30 -8.22 16.84
CA GLU A 87 -8.12 -8.64 15.71
C GLU A 87 -7.28 -9.23 14.60
N TRP A 88 -7.79 -10.29 13.97
CA TRP A 88 -7.15 -10.95 12.84
C TRP A 88 -7.98 -10.75 11.58
N CYS A 89 -7.31 -10.34 10.50
CA CYS A 89 -7.90 -10.24 9.17
C CYS A 89 -7.08 -11.08 8.21
N TYR A 90 -7.69 -11.51 7.12
CA TYR A 90 -7.01 -12.29 6.10
C TYR A 90 -7.06 -11.54 4.77
N TYR A 91 -5.91 -11.37 4.15
CA TYR A 91 -5.79 -10.70 2.86
C TYR A 91 -5.38 -11.74 1.82
N GLY A 92 -6.14 -11.82 0.73
CA GLY A 92 -5.88 -12.82 -0.31
C GLY A 92 -4.62 -12.52 -1.10
N GLY A 93 -4.34 -13.36 -2.08
CA GLY A 93 -3.13 -13.23 -2.90
C GLY A 93 -3.04 -11.91 -3.66
N SER A 94 -4.19 -11.30 -3.97
CA SER A 94 -4.24 -9.98 -4.62
C SER A 94 -4.05 -8.85 -3.62
N GLY A 95 -4.01 -9.15 -2.31
CA GLY A 95 -3.96 -8.17 -1.25
C GLY A 95 -5.32 -7.75 -0.74
N ALA A 96 -6.40 -8.12 -1.41
CA ALA A 96 -7.74 -7.71 -1.01
C ALA A 96 -8.19 -8.44 0.26
N MET A 97 -8.76 -7.69 1.20
CA MET A 97 -9.27 -8.26 2.46
C MET A 97 -10.41 -9.24 2.16
N SER A 98 -10.35 -10.40 2.81
CA SER A 98 -11.38 -11.41 2.69
C SER A 98 -12.49 -11.20 3.71
N THR A 99 -13.72 -11.64 3.34
CA THR A 99 -14.86 -11.68 4.25
C THR A 99 -15.56 -13.01 4.07
N GLY A 100 -16.42 -13.39 5.04
CA GLY A 100 -17.13 -14.64 4.98
C GLY A 100 -16.23 -15.83 5.26
N TRP A 101 -16.59 -16.99 4.72
CA TRP A 101 -15.86 -18.23 4.94
C TRP A 101 -14.60 -18.27 4.09
N ILE A 102 -13.48 -18.61 4.71
CA ILE A 102 -12.22 -18.86 4.00
C ILE A 102 -11.63 -20.18 4.49
N CYS A 103 -10.80 -20.80 3.66
CA CYS A 103 -10.19 -22.10 4.00
C CYS A 103 -8.70 -22.10 3.61
N PRO A 104 -7.88 -21.24 4.21
CA PRO A 104 -6.44 -21.31 3.97
C PRO A 104 -5.88 -22.54 4.67
N ASN A 105 -5.03 -23.29 3.99
CA ASN A 105 -4.35 -24.45 4.57
C ASN A 105 -5.30 -25.53 5.09
N GLY A 106 -6.51 -25.64 4.52
CA GLY A 106 -7.44 -26.69 4.88
C GLY A 106 -8.24 -26.50 6.14
N VAL A 107 -8.10 -25.35 6.79
CA VAL A 107 -8.87 -25.01 8.01
C VAL A 107 -9.85 -23.89 7.68
N TRP A 108 -11.11 -24.07 8.08
CA TRP A 108 -12.15 -23.08 7.83
C TRP A 108 -12.19 -21.99 8.90
N TYR A 109 -12.28 -20.75 8.45
CA TYR A 109 -12.43 -19.59 9.32
C TYR A 109 -13.55 -18.71 8.78
N TYR A 110 -14.22 -17.98 9.67
CA TYR A 110 -15.25 -17.04 9.24
C TYR A 110 -14.83 -15.61 9.58
N LEU A 111 -14.86 -14.75 8.56
CA LEU A 111 -14.53 -13.35 8.70
C LEU A 111 -15.82 -12.53 8.58
N GLY A 112 -16.01 -11.61 9.50
CA GLY A 112 -17.20 -10.74 9.47
C GLY A 112 -17.16 -9.78 8.28
N PRO A 113 -18.23 -8.97 8.12
CA PRO A 113 -18.28 -8.02 7.01
C PRO A 113 -17.21 -6.92 7.09
N ASP A 114 -16.63 -6.70 8.28
CA ASP A 114 -15.50 -5.79 8.47
C ASP A 114 -14.16 -6.51 8.27
N GLY A 115 -14.18 -7.79 7.90
CA GLY A 115 -12.97 -8.58 7.66
C GLY A 115 -12.36 -9.18 8.91
N VAL A 116 -12.90 -8.89 10.09
CA VAL A 116 -12.32 -9.39 11.34
C VAL A 116 -12.75 -10.82 11.58
N MET A 117 -11.77 -11.70 11.91
CA MET A 117 -12.05 -13.10 12.19
C MET A 117 -12.93 -13.24 13.41
N LEU A 118 -14.00 -14.02 13.28
CA LEU A 118 -14.89 -14.33 14.39
C LEU A 118 -14.44 -15.59 15.09
N THR A 119 -14.50 -15.59 16.41
CA THR A 119 -14.14 -16.73 17.26
C THR A 119 -15.33 -17.12 18.13
N GLY A 120 -15.36 -18.36 18.53
CA GLY A 120 -16.39 -18.87 19.43
C GLY A 120 -17.49 -19.66 18.74
#